data_b16e6426676244c2115f2046772aaf01
#
_entry.id   b16e6426676244c2115f2046772aaf01
#
_cell.length_a   1.000
_cell.length_b   1.000
_cell.length_c   1.000
_cell.angle_alpha   90.00
_cell.angle_beta   90.00
_cell.angle_gamma   90.00
#
_symmetry.space_group_name_H-M   'P 1'
#
loop_
_entity.id
_entity.type
_entity.pdbx_description
1 polymer ?
#
loop_
_entity_poly.entity_id
_entity_poly.type
_entity_poly.pdbx_seq_one_letter_code
_entity_poly.pdbx_strand_id
1 'polypeptide(L)'
;MAASVQQWFPFSLEPAVEQVIDQVDFSWCLEDPVVAELPGDAPFWIVRRETLDQLLSDQAIQEGAERLAGVEVNDIRRHGDVWHVTATDGRHWKGRAVVIADGSGSPWPQRLGLGAKQPQMATTMSVRLEGQGNLSNGTTRFEFGLVKQGFAWAFPLAGGVNIGVGSFIGKQDADPEQVLAQLLP
;
A
#
# COMPACT_ATOMS: atom_id res chain seq x y z
N MET A 1 2.04 -0.54 -8.46
CA MET A 1 3.03 -1.61 -8.17
C MET A 1 3.83 -1.89 -9.44
N ALA A 2 5.15 -2.04 -9.37
CA ALA A 2 5.94 -2.41 -10.56
C ALA A 2 5.57 -3.83 -11.03
N ALA A 3 5.37 -4.02 -12.34
CA ALA A 3 5.03 -5.34 -12.90
C ALA A 3 6.15 -6.38 -12.65
N SER A 4 7.40 -5.94 -12.53
CA SER A 4 8.54 -6.80 -12.19
C SER A 4 8.41 -7.55 -10.86
N VAL A 5 7.50 -7.13 -9.99
CA VAL A 5 7.18 -7.84 -8.74
C VAL A 5 6.70 -9.28 -9.02
N GLN A 6 6.07 -9.53 -10.20
CA GLN A 6 5.63 -10.87 -10.61
C GLN A 6 6.74 -11.92 -10.54
N GLN A 7 7.99 -11.56 -10.81
CA GLN A 7 9.13 -12.49 -10.77
C GLN A 7 9.37 -13.14 -9.40
N TRP A 8 8.86 -12.55 -8.32
CA TRP A 8 9.02 -13.05 -6.96
C TRP A 8 7.97 -14.10 -6.57
N PHE A 9 6.95 -14.30 -7.42
CA PHE A 9 5.84 -15.20 -7.14
C PHE A 9 5.77 -16.31 -8.20
N PRO A 10 5.63 -17.59 -7.80
CA PRO A 10 5.49 -18.71 -8.73
C PRO A 10 4.09 -18.82 -9.36
N PHE A 11 3.19 -17.92 -9.00
CA PHE A 11 1.81 -17.84 -9.49
C PHE A 11 1.51 -16.44 -10.04
N SER A 12 0.46 -16.33 -10.88
CA SER A 12 0.09 -15.06 -11.49
C SER A 12 -0.57 -14.09 -10.50
N LEU A 13 -0.15 -12.84 -10.53
CA LEU A 13 -0.80 -11.72 -9.82
C LEU A 13 -1.82 -10.98 -10.69
N GLU A 14 -1.94 -11.33 -11.98
CA GLU A 14 -2.87 -10.69 -12.93
C GLU A 14 -4.32 -10.59 -12.43
N PRO A 15 -4.89 -11.58 -11.71
CA PRO A 15 -6.24 -11.45 -11.17
C PRO A 15 -6.50 -10.25 -10.28
N ALA A 16 -5.43 -9.67 -9.70
CA ALA A 16 -5.51 -8.48 -8.85
C ALA A 16 -5.23 -7.17 -9.61
N VAL A 17 -4.85 -7.23 -10.89
CA VAL A 17 -4.52 -6.06 -11.71
C VAL A 17 -5.81 -5.43 -12.22
N GLU A 18 -6.04 -4.17 -11.86
CA GLU A 18 -7.16 -3.37 -12.37
C GLU A 18 -6.80 -2.60 -13.64
N GLN A 19 -5.58 -2.08 -13.70
CA GLN A 19 -5.09 -1.31 -14.84
C GLN A 19 -3.59 -1.55 -15.03
N VAL A 20 -3.18 -1.55 -16.29
CA VAL A 20 -1.78 -1.50 -16.70
C VAL A 20 -1.44 -0.07 -17.08
N ILE A 21 -0.39 0.46 -16.52
CA ILE A 21 0.07 1.84 -16.72
C ILE A 21 1.32 1.83 -17.57
N ASP A 22 1.27 2.51 -18.67
CA ASP A 22 2.36 2.72 -19.62
C ASP A 22 2.81 4.18 -19.72
N GLN A 23 2.01 5.10 -19.16
CA GLN A 23 2.33 6.52 -19.11
C GLN A 23 2.22 7.09 -17.71
N VAL A 24 3.09 8.04 -17.41
CA VAL A 24 3.03 8.84 -16.17
C VAL A 24 3.00 10.32 -16.54
N ASP A 25 2.03 11.01 -16.02
CA ASP A 25 1.88 12.47 -16.11
C ASP A 25 2.38 13.07 -14.79
N PHE A 26 3.35 13.94 -14.88
CA PHE A 26 3.89 14.72 -13.77
C PHE A 26 3.52 16.18 -13.96
N SER A 27 3.06 16.84 -12.88
CA SER A 27 2.81 18.27 -12.89
C SER A 27 3.29 18.93 -11.60
N TRP A 28 3.44 20.25 -11.64
CA TRP A 28 3.83 21.08 -10.50
C TRP A 28 2.78 22.16 -10.28
N CYS A 29 2.12 22.14 -9.11
CA CYS A 29 1.03 23.07 -8.76
C CYS A 29 -0.09 23.10 -9.83
N LEU A 30 -0.42 21.94 -10.42
CA LEU A 30 -1.38 21.76 -11.51
C LEU A 30 -1.01 22.40 -12.84
N GLU A 31 0.24 22.84 -12.97
CA GLU A 31 0.80 23.47 -14.17
C GLU A 31 1.97 22.64 -14.73
N ASP A 32 2.47 23.01 -15.89
CA ASP A 32 3.65 22.44 -16.56
C ASP A 32 3.64 20.89 -16.65
N PRO A 33 2.61 20.28 -17.26
CA PRO A 33 2.53 18.82 -17.32
C PRO A 33 3.65 18.23 -18.18
N VAL A 34 4.30 17.18 -17.68
CA VAL A 34 5.29 16.38 -18.39
C VAL A 34 4.81 14.95 -18.43
N VAL A 35 4.59 14.44 -19.64
CA VAL A 35 4.19 13.04 -19.85
C VAL A 35 5.42 12.20 -20.18
N ALA A 36 5.63 11.13 -19.45
CA ALA A 36 6.68 10.16 -19.68
C ALA A 36 6.08 8.80 -20.02
N GLU A 37 6.56 8.22 -21.12
CA GLU A 37 6.26 6.83 -21.46
C GLU A 37 7.15 5.91 -20.60
N LEU A 38 6.55 4.86 -20.07
CA LEU A 38 7.26 3.84 -19.30
C LEU A 38 7.72 2.72 -20.25
N PRO A 39 8.97 2.27 -20.14
CA PRO A 39 9.46 1.21 -21.02
C PRO A 39 8.92 -0.15 -20.63
N GLY A 40 8.67 -1.03 -21.62
CA GLY A 40 8.27 -2.43 -21.44
C GLY A 40 6.78 -2.67 -21.63
N ASP A 41 6.37 -3.94 -21.57
CA ASP A 41 5.03 -4.36 -21.93
C ASP A 41 3.97 -4.20 -20.80
N ALA A 42 4.39 -4.02 -19.58
CA ALA A 42 3.50 -3.76 -18.43
C ALA A 42 4.29 -3.20 -17.25
N PRO A 43 4.86 -2.00 -17.36
CA PRO A 43 5.85 -1.52 -16.41
C PRO A 43 5.28 -1.22 -15.02
N PHE A 44 4.00 -0.84 -14.93
CA PHE A 44 3.36 -0.51 -13.66
C PHE A 44 1.91 -0.99 -13.63
N TRP A 45 1.51 -1.59 -12.52
CA TRP A 45 0.16 -2.10 -12.29
C TRP A 45 -0.57 -1.31 -11.21
N ILE A 46 -1.79 -0.93 -11.48
CA ILE A 46 -2.75 -0.57 -10.45
C ILE A 46 -3.45 -1.85 -10.03
N VAL A 47 -3.39 -2.15 -8.74
CA VAL A 47 -3.95 -3.39 -8.19
C VAL A 47 -5.03 -3.10 -7.17
N ARG A 48 -6.04 -3.96 -7.14
CA ARG A 48 -7.03 -3.98 -6.07
C ARG A 48 -6.43 -4.72 -4.86
N ARG A 49 -6.17 -3.97 -3.79
CA ARG A 49 -5.52 -4.51 -2.59
C ARG A 49 -6.32 -5.66 -1.97
N GLU A 50 -7.64 -5.55 -1.90
CA GLU A 50 -8.48 -6.62 -1.39
C GLU A 50 -8.27 -7.94 -2.16
N THR A 51 -8.28 -7.87 -3.49
CA THR A 51 -8.07 -9.03 -4.35
C THR A 51 -6.64 -9.57 -4.25
N LEU A 52 -5.65 -8.67 -4.23
CA LEU A 52 -4.25 -9.06 -4.09
C LEU A 52 -3.98 -9.74 -2.74
N ASP A 53 -4.43 -9.14 -1.65
CA ASP A 53 -4.21 -9.66 -0.30
C ASP A 53 -4.94 -11.02 -0.12
N GLN A 54 -6.14 -11.17 -0.68
CA GLN A 54 -6.85 -12.45 -0.71
C GLN A 54 -6.11 -13.52 -1.51
N LEU A 55 -5.66 -13.18 -2.74
CA LEU A 55 -4.89 -14.08 -3.60
C LEU A 55 -3.63 -14.58 -2.90
N LEU A 56 -2.85 -13.68 -2.30
CA LEU A 56 -1.63 -14.03 -1.58
C LEU A 56 -1.93 -14.95 -0.36
N SER A 57 -2.99 -14.64 0.37
CA SER A 57 -3.42 -15.45 1.52
C SER A 57 -3.87 -16.85 1.09
N ASP A 58 -4.63 -16.97 -0.01
CA ASP A 58 -5.11 -18.25 -0.51
C ASP A 58 -3.97 -19.11 -1.05
N GLN A 59 -2.98 -18.50 -1.70
CA GLN A 59 -1.76 -19.22 -2.12
C GLN A 59 -0.97 -19.72 -0.91
N ALA A 60 -0.83 -18.93 0.14
CA ALA A 60 -0.17 -19.37 1.36
C ALA A 60 -0.88 -20.58 2.00
N ILE A 61 -2.22 -20.59 2.00
CA ILE A 61 -3.01 -21.74 2.49
C ILE A 61 -2.79 -22.97 1.63
N GLN A 62 -2.74 -22.82 0.30
CA GLN A 62 -2.46 -23.92 -0.63
C GLN A 62 -1.07 -24.54 -0.39
N GLU A 63 -0.10 -23.72 0.00
CA GLU A 63 1.24 -24.15 0.38
C GLU A 63 1.34 -24.69 1.83
N GLY A 64 0.20 -24.83 2.53
CA GLY A 64 0.13 -25.45 3.85
C GLY A 64 0.16 -24.49 5.03
N ALA A 65 0.04 -23.19 4.83
CA ALA A 65 -0.10 -22.25 5.93
C ALA A 65 -1.51 -22.32 6.53
N GLU A 66 -1.61 -22.19 7.83
CA GLU A 66 -2.88 -22.03 8.53
C GLU A 66 -3.22 -20.55 8.67
N ARG A 67 -4.41 -20.15 8.19
CA ARG A 67 -4.92 -18.77 8.35
C ARG A 67 -5.92 -18.70 9.49
N LEU A 68 -5.63 -17.87 10.47
CA LEU A 68 -6.48 -17.64 11.63
C LEU A 68 -6.97 -16.18 11.60
N ALA A 69 -8.14 -15.96 11.03
CA ALA A 69 -8.75 -14.64 10.95
C ALA A 69 -9.43 -14.26 12.29
N GLY A 70 -9.51 -12.95 12.56
CA GLY A 70 -10.18 -12.43 13.75
C GLY A 70 -9.47 -12.77 15.06
N VAL A 71 -8.16 -13.04 15.01
CA VAL A 71 -7.36 -13.39 16.19
C VAL A 71 -6.46 -12.22 16.54
N GLU A 72 -6.68 -11.63 17.69
CA GLU A 72 -5.85 -10.55 18.21
C GLU A 72 -4.74 -11.10 19.11
N VAL A 73 -3.48 -10.81 18.74
CA VAL A 73 -2.31 -11.19 19.53
C VAL A 73 -2.08 -10.16 20.64
N ASN A 74 -1.99 -10.63 21.87
CA ASN A 74 -1.77 -9.78 23.05
C ASN A 74 -0.40 -9.97 23.71
N ASP A 75 0.32 -11.04 23.38
CA ASP A 75 1.65 -11.29 23.94
C ASP A 75 2.56 -12.03 22.95
N ILE A 76 3.82 -11.59 22.85
CA ILE A 76 4.88 -12.23 22.08
C ILE A 76 6.13 -12.25 22.94
N ARG A 77 6.65 -13.44 23.26
CA ARG A 77 7.85 -13.62 24.10
C ARG A 77 8.75 -14.70 23.53
N ARG A 78 10.05 -14.53 23.76
CA ARG A 78 11.06 -15.54 23.45
C ARG A 78 11.49 -16.25 24.73
N HIS A 79 11.48 -17.58 24.69
CA HIS A 79 12.04 -18.45 25.73
C HIS A 79 13.06 -19.38 25.11
N GLY A 80 14.34 -19.12 25.37
CA GLY A 80 15.42 -19.82 24.67
C GLY A 80 15.35 -19.56 23.16
N ASP A 81 15.24 -20.63 22.38
CA ASP A 81 15.19 -20.56 20.92
C ASP A 81 13.74 -20.65 20.36
N VAL A 82 12.74 -20.56 21.23
CA VAL A 82 11.34 -20.69 20.85
C VAL A 82 10.59 -19.41 21.15
N TRP A 83 9.85 -18.92 20.16
CA TRP A 83 8.89 -17.83 20.31
C TRP A 83 7.54 -18.38 20.74
N HIS A 84 6.93 -17.70 21.67
CA HIS A 84 5.57 -17.93 22.16
C HIS A 84 4.71 -16.75 21.79
N VAL A 85 3.59 -17.02 21.13
CA VAL A 85 2.59 -16.03 20.74
C VAL A 85 1.28 -16.41 21.42
N THR A 86 0.66 -15.45 22.10
CA THR A 86 -0.62 -15.64 22.80
C THR A 86 -1.65 -14.66 22.28
N ALA A 87 -2.86 -15.14 22.04
CA ALA A 87 -4.00 -14.33 21.66
C ALA A 87 -4.89 -13.95 22.84
N THR A 88 -5.71 -12.92 22.66
CA THR A 88 -6.67 -12.44 23.68
C THR A 88 -7.71 -13.49 24.08
N ASP A 89 -8.01 -14.42 23.17
CA ASP A 89 -8.95 -15.54 23.43
C ASP A 89 -8.31 -16.75 24.13
N GLY A 90 -7.04 -16.63 24.53
CA GLY A 90 -6.30 -17.68 25.26
C GLY A 90 -5.60 -18.71 24.38
N ARG A 91 -5.76 -18.67 23.06
CA ARG A 91 -4.98 -19.52 22.16
C ARG A 91 -3.51 -19.13 22.19
N HIS A 92 -2.64 -20.10 21.99
CA HIS A 92 -1.20 -19.88 21.97
C HIS A 92 -0.51 -20.74 20.91
N TRP A 93 0.57 -20.19 20.36
CA TRP A 93 1.40 -20.86 19.37
C TRP A 93 2.87 -20.78 19.76
N LYS A 94 3.65 -21.70 19.22
CA LYS A 94 5.11 -21.74 19.38
C LYS A 94 5.75 -21.81 18.00
N GLY A 95 6.82 -21.07 17.81
CA GLY A 95 7.55 -21.06 16.55
C GLY A 95 9.03 -20.78 16.74
N ARG A 96 9.85 -21.19 15.76
CA ARG A 96 11.27 -20.85 15.71
C ARG A 96 11.50 -19.39 15.31
N ALA A 97 10.54 -18.80 14.61
CA ALA A 97 10.56 -17.41 14.17
C ALA A 97 9.16 -16.81 14.27
N VAL A 98 9.09 -15.51 14.43
CA VAL A 98 7.87 -14.71 14.34
C VAL A 98 8.13 -13.57 13.35
N VAL A 99 7.23 -13.37 12.37
CA VAL A 99 7.26 -12.24 11.46
C VAL A 99 6.15 -11.27 11.88
N ILE A 100 6.54 -10.03 12.15
CA ILE A 100 5.61 -8.97 12.51
C ILE A 100 5.32 -8.18 11.24
N ALA A 101 4.11 -8.32 10.73
CA ALA A 101 3.65 -7.71 9.48
C ALA A 101 2.23 -7.12 9.61
N ASP A 102 1.88 -6.66 10.81
CA ASP A 102 0.55 -6.20 11.22
C ASP A 102 0.35 -4.68 11.03
N GLY A 103 1.21 -4.07 10.20
CA GLY A 103 1.05 -2.69 9.72
C GLY A 103 1.81 -1.64 10.55
N SER A 104 1.71 -0.39 10.08
CA SER A 104 2.46 0.75 10.63
C SER A 104 2.04 1.14 12.06
N GLY A 105 0.83 0.78 12.47
CA GLY A 105 0.33 1.00 13.84
C GLY A 105 0.69 -0.11 14.83
N SER A 106 1.48 -1.10 14.42
CA SER A 106 1.86 -2.22 15.28
C SER A 106 2.65 -1.77 16.51
N PRO A 107 2.29 -2.19 17.72
CA PRO A 107 3.07 -1.92 18.93
C PRO A 107 4.25 -2.87 19.10
N TRP A 108 4.29 -3.98 18.34
CA TRP A 108 5.22 -5.07 18.54
C TRP A 108 6.67 -4.74 18.25
N PRO A 109 7.01 -4.00 17.17
CA PRO A 109 8.40 -3.65 16.91
C PRO A 109 9.02 -2.91 18.10
N GLN A 110 8.31 -1.94 18.66
CA GLN A 110 8.79 -1.19 19.83
C GLN A 110 8.87 -2.05 21.09
N ARG A 111 7.86 -2.88 21.36
CA ARG A 111 7.82 -3.78 22.53
C ARG A 111 8.95 -4.82 22.51
N LEU A 112 9.35 -5.26 21.33
CA LEU A 112 10.40 -6.26 21.14
C LEU A 112 11.78 -5.64 20.91
N GLY A 113 11.91 -4.31 20.96
CA GLY A 113 13.16 -3.61 20.71
C GLY A 113 13.66 -3.68 19.27
N LEU A 114 12.73 -3.86 18.31
CA LEU A 114 13.00 -3.95 16.88
C LEU A 114 12.77 -2.60 16.20
N GLY A 115 13.58 -2.34 15.16
CA GLY A 115 13.42 -1.13 14.36
C GLY A 115 13.96 0.16 14.99
N ALA A 116 13.65 1.29 14.39
CA ALA A 116 14.08 2.59 14.85
C ALA A 116 13.27 3.05 16.09
N LYS A 117 13.93 3.71 17.04
CA LYS A 117 13.26 4.28 18.22
C LYS A 117 12.24 5.35 17.86
N GLN A 118 12.49 6.07 16.77
CA GLN A 118 11.60 7.08 16.20
C GLN A 118 11.48 6.82 14.70
N PRO A 119 10.54 6.00 14.26
CA PRO A 119 10.33 5.76 12.85
C PRO A 119 9.85 7.04 12.16
N GLN A 120 10.39 7.31 10.98
CA GLN A 120 9.80 8.33 10.12
C GLN A 120 8.52 7.75 9.52
N MET A 121 7.44 8.48 9.66
CA MET A 121 6.12 8.07 9.18
C MET A 121 5.68 8.98 8.03
N ALA A 122 4.84 8.50 7.15
CA ALA A 122 4.09 9.28 6.19
C ALA A 122 2.58 9.06 6.43
N THR A 123 1.80 10.10 6.17
CA THR A 123 0.33 10.00 6.22
C THR A 123 -0.21 10.15 4.82
N THR A 124 -1.18 9.33 4.49
CA THR A 124 -1.89 9.41 3.21
C THR A 124 -3.39 9.47 3.43
N MET A 125 -4.07 10.23 2.58
CA MET A 125 -5.51 10.23 2.46
C MET A 125 -5.87 9.99 1.01
N SER A 126 -6.84 9.13 0.72
CA SER A 126 -7.30 8.91 -0.64
C SER A 126 -8.79 8.60 -0.70
N VAL A 127 -9.38 8.87 -1.85
CA VAL A 127 -10.79 8.61 -2.15
C VAL A 127 -10.90 7.89 -3.49
N ARG A 128 -11.82 6.94 -3.57
CA ARG A 128 -12.25 6.32 -4.85
C ARG A 128 -13.48 7.07 -5.34
N LEU A 129 -13.42 7.49 -6.57
CA LEU A 129 -14.54 8.12 -7.26
C LEU A 129 -14.98 7.20 -8.39
N GLU A 130 -16.26 6.94 -8.47
CA GLU A 130 -16.88 6.21 -9.58
C GLU A 130 -17.10 7.14 -10.78
N GLY A 131 -17.04 6.58 -11.98
CA GLY A 131 -17.21 7.31 -13.24
C GLY A 131 -15.87 7.55 -13.95
N GLN A 132 -15.97 8.08 -15.17
CA GLN A 132 -14.76 8.41 -15.94
C GLN A 132 -14.18 9.73 -15.42
N GLY A 133 -13.09 9.63 -14.66
CA GLY A 133 -12.23 10.79 -14.47
C GLY A 133 -11.57 11.19 -15.79
N ASN A 134 -11.01 12.41 -15.86
CA ASN A 134 -10.30 12.93 -17.04
C ASN A 134 -8.94 12.24 -17.31
N LEU A 135 -8.66 11.10 -16.65
CA LEU A 135 -7.46 10.33 -16.92
C LEU A 135 -7.69 9.36 -18.07
N SER A 136 -6.78 9.37 -19.02
CA SER A 136 -6.72 8.36 -20.08
C SER A 136 -6.41 7.00 -19.46
N ASN A 137 -7.00 5.94 -20.02
CA ASN A 137 -6.61 4.57 -19.65
C ASN A 137 -5.10 4.40 -19.89
N GLY A 138 -4.41 3.73 -18.96
CA GLY A 138 -2.97 3.53 -19.05
C GLY A 138 -2.13 4.70 -18.51
N THR A 139 -2.73 5.84 -18.17
CA THR A 139 -2.01 6.99 -17.62
C THR A 139 -2.28 7.18 -16.14
N THR A 140 -1.23 7.36 -15.36
CA THR A 140 -1.32 7.79 -13.96
C THR A 140 -0.74 9.19 -13.80
N ARG A 141 -1.28 9.98 -12.87
CA ARG A 141 -0.79 11.33 -12.59
C ARG A 141 -0.18 11.42 -11.21
N PHE A 142 0.95 12.13 -11.13
CA PHE A 142 1.56 12.59 -9.89
C PHE A 142 1.66 14.10 -9.90
N GLU A 143 1.15 14.71 -8.85
CA GLU A 143 1.09 16.15 -8.68
C GLU A 143 1.99 16.57 -7.52
N PHE A 144 2.94 17.43 -7.80
CA PHE A 144 3.89 17.98 -6.84
C PHE A 144 3.59 19.44 -6.53
N GLY A 145 4.12 19.96 -5.43
CA GLY A 145 4.01 21.37 -5.05
C GLY A 145 2.76 21.72 -4.24
N LEU A 146 1.72 20.89 -4.26
CA LEU A 146 0.49 21.12 -3.47
C LEU A 146 0.67 20.87 -1.99
N VAL A 147 1.60 20.01 -1.62
CA VAL A 147 1.95 19.69 -0.23
C VAL A 147 3.46 19.74 -0.03
N LYS A 148 3.89 20.23 1.13
CA LYS A 148 5.30 20.19 1.48
C LYS A 148 5.73 18.77 1.80
N GLN A 149 6.89 18.34 1.28
CA GLN A 149 7.47 17.02 1.50
C GLN A 149 6.48 15.87 1.19
N GLY A 150 5.73 16.02 0.11
CA GLY A 150 4.77 15.04 -0.33
C GLY A 150 4.35 15.26 -1.77
N PHE A 151 3.34 14.53 -2.17
CA PHE A 151 2.72 14.64 -3.49
C PHE A 151 1.27 14.17 -3.44
N ALA A 152 0.51 14.55 -4.45
CA ALA A 152 -0.80 14.00 -4.70
C ALA A 152 -0.78 13.10 -5.94
N TRP A 153 -1.77 12.27 -6.12
CA TRP A 153 -1.86 11.35 -7.24
C TRP A 153 -3.29 11.16 -7.71
N ALA A 154 -3.41 10.78 -8.97
CA ALA A 154 -4.64 10.25 -9.53
C ALA A 154 -4.32 8.97 -10.32
N PHE A 155 -4.90 7.85 -9.90
CA PHE A 155 -4.68 6.53 -10.46
C PHE A 155 -5.97 6.02 -11.09
N PRO A 156 -5.96 5.64 -12.38
CA PRO A 156 -7.14 5.07 -13.02
C PRO A 156 -7.50 3.72 -12.38
N LEU A 157 -8.79 3.46 -12.27
CA LEU A 157 -9.35 2.21 -11.77
C LEU A 157 -10.30 1.64 -12.82
N ALA A 158 -10.67 0.39 -12.67
CA ALA A 158 -11.77 -0.18 -13.43
C ALA A 158 -13.08 0.54 -13.04
N GLY A 159 -13.54 1.46 -13.91
CA GLY A 159 -14.77 2.23 -13.70
C GLY A 159 -14.63 3.46 -12.80
N GLY A 160 -13.43 4.01 -12.63
CA GLY A 160 -13.25 5.21 -11.81
C GLY A 160 -11.80 5.68 -11.68
N VAL A 161 -11.55 6.44 -10.63
CA VAL A 161 -10.23 6.98 -10.29
C VAL A 161 -10.00 6.92 -8.78
N ASN A 162 -8.78 6.61 -8.36
CA ASN A 162 -8.31 6.83 -7.00
C ASN A 162 -7.49 8.10 -6.94
N ILE A 163 -7.94 9.08 -6.20
CA ILE A 163 -7.23 10.34 -5.96
C ILE A 163 -6.73 10.32 -4.52
N GLY A 164 -5.50 10.74 -4.32
CA GLY A 164 -4.94 10.78 -2.99
C GLY A 164 -3.85 11.81 -2.82
N VAL A 165 -3.50 12.05 -1.57
CA VAL A 165 -2.41 12.92 -1.15
C VAL A 165 -1.62 12.24 -0.04
N GLY A 166 -0.31 12.38 -0.08
CA GLY A 166 0.58 11.87 0.94
C GLY A 166 1.62 12.90 1.34
N SER A 167 1.90 12.99 2.63
CA SER A 167 2.94 13.85 3.17
C SER A 167 3.84 13.07 4.12
N PHE A 168 5.14 13.31 4.05
CA PHE A 168 6.11 12.83 5.02
C PHE A 168 6.01 13.66 6.30
N ILE A 169 6.04 12.99 7.42
CA ILE A 169 5.56 13.46 8.72
C ILE A 169 6.28 14.65 9.31
N GLY A 170 5.48 15.39 10.08
CA GLY A 170 5.86 16.41 11.04
C GLY A 170 5.81 17.83 10.50
N LYS A 171 5.35 18.03 9.26
CA LYS A 171 5.24 19.33 8.62
C LYS A 171 4.02 19.43 7.71
N GLN A 172 2.86 19.08 8.24
CA GLN A 172 1.59 19.34 7.57
C GLN A 172 1.32 20.85 7.58
N ASP A 173 1.59 21.53 6.48
CA ASP A 173 1.17 22.91 6.26
C ASP A 173 -0.02 22.99 5.28
N ALA A 174 -0.56 21.86 4.83
CA ALA A 174 -1.72 21.79 3.94
C ALA A 174 -2.77 20.84 4.53
N ASP A 175 -4.02 21.24 4.44
CA ASP A 175 -5.17 20.40 4.75
C ASP A 175 -5.35 19.36 3.62
N PRO A 176 -5.23 18.05 3.88
CA PRO A 176 -5.39 17.03 2.85
C PRO A 176 -6.74 17.08 2.13
N GLU A 177 -7.81 17.46 2.82
CA GLU A 177 -9.14 17.59 2.22
C GLU A 177 -9.17 18.72 1.19
N GLN A 178 -8.55 19.87 1.49
CA GLN A 178 -8.45 20.98 0.54
C GLN A 178 -7.60 20.64 -0.68
N VAL A 179 -6.53 19.88 -0.48
CA VAL A 179 -5.69 19.41 -1.60
C VAL A 179 -6.46 18.44 -2.47
N LEU A 180 -7.17 17.48 -1.86
CA LEU A 180 -8.00 16.55 -2.62
C LEU A 180 -9.10 17.28 -3.41
N ALA A 181 -9.72 18.32 -2.82
CA ALA A 181 -10.74 19.13 -3.51
C ALA A 181 -10.22 19.84 -4.76
N GLN A 182 -8.91 20.19 -4.82
CA GLN A 182 -8.30 20.81 -6.01
C GLN A 182 -8.03 19.78 -7.13
N LEU A 183 -7.96 18.50 -6.79
CA LEU A 183 -7.73 17.42 -7.74
C LEU A 183 -9.03 16.83 -8.30
N LEU A 184 -10.16 17.16 -7.68
CA LEU A 184 -11.47 16.74 -8.15
C LEU A 184 -11.80 17.48 -9.45
N PRO A 185 -12.39 16.80 -10.45
CA PRO A 185 -12.81 17.42 -11.69
C PRO A 185 -13.98 18.41 -11.49
#